data_5328fd1c8a9304e85c4d5f2b34310c6b
#
_entry.id   5328fd1c8a9304e85c4d5f2b34310c6b
#
_cell.length_a   1.000
_cell.length_b   1.000
_cell.length_c   1.000
_cell.angle_alpha   90.00
_cell.angle_beta   90.00
_cell.angle_gamma   90.00
#
_symmetry.space_group_name_H-M   'P 1'
#
loop_
_entity.id
_entity.type
_entity.pdbx_description
1 polymer ?
#
loop_
_entity_poly.entity_id
_entity_poly.type
_entity_poly.pdbx_seq_one_letter_code
_entity_poly.pdbx_strand_id
1 'polypeptide(L)'
;MASLGILVAGVAHEINNPNGLILLNMPILREVYQDAEEVLETRYHEQGDFTLGGLPYSRMRNEVPCMLEEMQEAANRIKRIVEELKDFARQDTSTTTEPVDLNNVVKAAIRLVDSSIRSATRYFETCYSPSLPMIQGNAQRIEQVAVNLILNACQSLPDSEHRISITTLYDQEKDSVMLKVSDEGIGISPENIPHLTDPFFTTKRETGGTGLGLSVSASIVKEHGGSLEFDSEPGTGTIVALTLPCCRRT
;
A
#
# COMPACT_ATOMS: atom_id res chain seq x y z
N MET A 1 16.51 -20.08 3.23
CA MET A 1 15.76 -18.97 2.60
C MET A 1 15.18 -19.33 1.23
N ALA A 2 15.92 -19.98 0.31
CA ALA A 2 15.38 -20.38 -1.01
C ALA A 2 14.14 -21.28 -0.98
N SER A 3 14.02 -22.19 0.00
CA SER A 3 12.85 -23.07 0.10
C SER A 3 11.56 -22.36 0.52
N LEU A 4 11.66 -21.28 1.30
CA LEU A 4 10.51 -20.46 1.71
C LEU A 4 9.92 -19.67 0.53
N GLY A 5 10.76 -19.14 -0.36
CA GLY A 5 10.32 -18.43 -1.56
C GLY A 5 9.52 -19.30 -2.53
N ILE A 6 9.96 -20.55 -2.75
CA ILE A 6 9.25 -21.51 -3.62
C ILE A 6 7.90 -21.89 -3.01
N LEU A 7 7.86 -22.15 -1.70
CA LEU A 7 6.63 -22.48 -0.98
C LEU A 7 5.62 -21.32 -1.04
N VAL A 8 6.08 -20.10 -0.77
CA VAL A 8 5.24 -18.90 -0.81
C VAL A 8 4.70 -18.63 -2.21
N ALA A 9 5.53 -18.78 -3.26
CA ALA A 9 5.08 -18.62 -4.64
C ALA A 9 3.99 -19.65 -5.02
N GLY A 10 4.13 -20.91 -4.57
CA GLY A 10 3.12 -21.97 -4.77
C GLY A 10 1.81 -21.65 -4.07
N VAL A 11 1.87 -21.32 -2.77
CA VAL A 11 0.69 -20.95 -1.97
C VAL A 11 0.01 -19.69 -2.54
N ALA A 12 0.78 -18.70 -2.94
CA ALA A 12 0.24 -17.49 -3.56
C ALA A 12 -0.53 -17.79 -4.85
N HIS A 13 -0.04 -18.71 -5.67
CA HIS A 13 -0.75 -19.15 -6.88
C HIS A 13 -2.05 -19.89 -6.56
N GLU A 14 -2.01 -20.77 -5.56
CA GLU A 14 -3.19 -21.53 -5.12
C GLU A 14 -4.27 -20.66 -4.49
N ILE A 15 -3.90 -19.56 -3.81
CA ILE A 15 -4.87 -18.58 -3.26
C ILE A 15 -5.41 -17.65 -4.37
N ASN A 16 -4.56 -17.23 -5.30
CA ASN A 16 -4.99 -16.33 -6.37
C ASN A 16 -6.01 -16.99 -7.32
N ASN A 17 -5.94 -18.30 -7.52
CA ASN A 17 -6.88 -18.99 -8.41
C ASN A 17 -8.34 -18.85 -7.95
N PRO A 18 -8.75 -19.28 -6.74
CA PRO A 18 -10.12 -19.10 -6.26
C PRO A 18 -10.50 -17.63 -6.09
N ASN A 19 -9.57 -16.79 -5.62
CA ASN A 19 -9.82 -15.37 -5.45
C ASN A 19 -10.06 -14.65 -6.78
N GLY A 20 -9.35 -15.05 -7.84
CA GLY A 20 -9.56 -14.54 -9.19
C GLY A 20 -10.96 -14.84 -9.72
N LEU A 21 -11.53 -16.01 -9.41
CA LEU A 21 -12.91 -16.36 -9.74
C LEU A 21 -13.91 -15.46 -9.00
N ILE A 22 -13.66 -15.18 -7.72
CA ILE A 22 -14.50 -14.25 -6.94
C ILE A 22 -14.49 -12.87 -7.59
N LEU A 23 -13.28 -12.31 -7.85
CA LEU A 23 -13.11 -10.99 -8.46
C LEU A 23 -13.74 -10.90 -9.86
N LEU A 24 -13.74 -11.99 -10.62
CA LEU A 24 -14.35 -12.03 -11.95
C LEU A 24 -15.89 -12.03 -11.88
N ASN A 25 -16.46 -12.75 -10.90
CA ASN A 25 -17.91 -12.95 -10.82
C ASN A 25 -18.63 -11.85 -10.02
N MET A 26 -17.97 -11.18 -9.07
CA MET A 26 -18.61 -10.15 -8.25
C MET A 26 -19.21 -8.98 -9.04
N PRO A 27 -18.55 -8.40 -10.07
CA PRO A 27 -19.16 -7.37 -10.90
C PRO A 27 -20.43 -7.86 -11.61
N ILE A 28 -20.41 -9.10 -12.10
CA ILE A 28 -21.56 -9.71 -12.79
C ILE A 28 -22.73 -9.88 -11.82
N LEU A 29 -22.46 -10.37 -10.60
CA LEU A 29 -23.49 -10.51 -9.56
C LEU A 29 -24.10 -9.17 -9.17
N ARG A 30 -23.29 -8.10 -9.14
CA ARG A 30 -23.77 -6.74 -8.87
C ARG A 30 -24.69 -6.25 -10.00
N GLU A 31 -24.31 -6.42 -11.26
CA GLU A 31 -25.13 -6.06 -12.40
C GLU A 31 -26.45 -6.84 -12.40
N VAL A 32 -26.41 -8.16 -12.19
CA VAL A 32 -27.62 -9.01 -12.09
C VAL A 32 -28.53 -8.53 -10.97
N TYR A 33 -27.98 -8.15 -9.82
CA TYR A 33 -28.79 -7.62 -8.72
C TYR A 33 -29.42 -6.26 -9.08
N GLN A 34 -28.67 -5.35 -9.72
CA GLN A 34 -29.16 -4.05 -10.16
C GLN A 34 -30.32 -4.21 -11.17
N ASP A 35 -30.20 -5.12 -12.13
CA ASP A 35 -31.29 -5.41 -13.09
C ASP A 35 -32.51 -6.00 -12.39
N ALA A 36 -32.31 -6.84 -11.37
CA ALA A 36 -33.41 -7.42 -10.60
C ALA A 36 -34.07 -6.42 -9.65
N GLU A 37 -33.36 -5.41 -9.18
CA GLU A 37 -33.83 -4.42 -8.21
C GLU A 37 -35.06 -3.69 -8.69
N GLU A 38 -35.14 -3.30 -9.98
CA GLU A 38 -36.28 -2.60 -10.57
C GLU A 38 -37.54 -3.46 -10.48
N VAL A 39 -37.44 -4.76 -10.73
CA VAL A 39 -38.56 -5.71 -10.65
C VAL A 39 -39.00 -5.91 -9.20
N LEU A 40 -38.05 -6.04 -8.30
CA LEU A 40 -38.31 -6.25 -6.87
C LEU A 40 -38.94 -5.01 -6.22
N GLU A 41 -38.48 -3.80 -6.56
CA GLU A 41 -39.08 -2.54 -6.12
C GLU A 41 -40.53 -2.38 -6.63
N THR A 42 -40.78 -2.68 -7.89
CA THR A 42 -42.12 -2.64 -8.45
C THR A 42 -43.08 -3.54 -7.67
N ARG A 43 -42.64 -4.78 -7.38
CA ARG A 43 -43.44 -5.73 -6.57
C ARG A 43 -43.65 -5.23 -5.15
N TYR A 44 -42.62 -4.64 -4.53
CA TYR A 44 -42.71 -4.10 -3.17
C TYR A 44 -43.75 -2.96 -3.09
N HIS A 45 -43.77 -2.08 -4.08
CA HIS A 45 -44.75 -0.99 -4.14
C HIS A 45 -46.17 -1.46 -4.41
N GLU A 46 -46.34 -2.50 -5.22
CA GLU A 46 -47.68 -3.01 -5.59
C GLU A 46 -48.31 -3.94 -4.55
N GLN A 47 -47.49 -4.78 -3.90
CA GLN A 47 -48.00 -5.90 -3.09
C GLN A 47 -47.54 -5.81 -1.60
N GLY A 48 -46.77 -4.79 -1.26
CA GLY A 48 -46.18 -4.67 0.07
C GLY A 48 -44.94 -5.54 0.27
N ASP A 49 -44.47 -5.63 1.52
CA ASP A 49 -43.24 -6.34 1.86
C ASP A 49 -43.37 -7.86 1.62
N PHE A 50 -42.34 -8.48 1.16
CA PHE A 50 -42.24 -9.92 0.88
C PHE A 50 -40.88 -10.44 1.35
N THR A 51 -40.72 -11.77 1.43
CA THR A 51 -39.49 -12.41 1.89
C THR A 51 -38.52 -12.63 0.73
N LEU A 52 -37.25 -12.16 0.89
CA LEU A 52 -36.16 -12.42 -0.01
C LEU A 52 -34.97 -12.96 0.81
N GLY A 53 -34.46 -14.14 0.47
CA GLY A 53 -33.37 -14.78 1.22
C GLY A 53 -33.71 -15.09 2.69
N GLY A 54 -35.00 -15.26 3.01
CA GLY A 54 -35.46 -15.52 4.38
C GLY A 54 -35.67 -14.28 5.25
N LEU A 55 -35.45 -13.08 4.73
CA LEU A 55 -35.62 -11.81 5.40
C LEU A 55 -36.61 -10.89 4.63
N PRO A 56 -37.26 -9.92 5.29
CA PRO A 56 -38.11 -8.93 4.60
C PRO A 56 -37.32 -8.17 3.54
N TYR A 57 -37.93 -7.96 2.36
CA TYR A 57 -37.32 -7.23 1.26
C TYR A 57 -36.99 -5.79 1.65
N SER A 58 -37.82 -5.14 2.42
CA SER A 58 -37.56 -3.81 2.99
C SER A 58 -36.21 -3.68 3.68
N ARG A 59 -35.69 -4.77 4.22
CA ARG A 59 -34.34 -4.85 4.81
C ARG A 59 -33.31 -5.24 3.74
N MET A 60 -33.57 -6.29 2.97
CA MET A 60 -32.61 -6.86 2.01
C MET A 60 -32.24 -5.91 0.88
N ARG A 61 -33.12 -5.00 0.47
CA ARG A 61 -32.85 -3.98 -0.55
C ARG A 61 -31.62 -3.11 -0.26
N ASN A 62 -31.33 -2.86 1.00
CA ASN A 62 -30.15 -2.09 1.41
C ASN A 62 -28.97 -2.99 1.77
N GLU A 63 -29.24 -4.18 2.32
CA GLU A 63 -28.16 -5.07 2.78
C GLU A 63 -27.45 -5.80 1.64
N VAL A 64 -28.17 -6.23 0.59
CA VAL A 64 -27.54 -6.99 -0.51
C VAL A 64 -26.47 -6.17 -1.25
N PRO A 65 -26.70 -4.91 -1.65
CA PRO A 65 -25.65 -4.07 -2.23
C PRO A 65 -24.41 -3.95 -1.32
N CYS A 66 -24.61 -3.68 -0.03
CA CYS A 66 -23.51 -3.60 0.95
C CYS A 66 -22.72 -4.91 1.04
N MET A 67 -23.42 -6.05 1.11
CA MET A 67 -22.77 -7.37 1.15
C MET A 67 -21.94 -7.65 -0.11
N LEU A 68 -22.44 -7.29 -1.30
CA LEU A 68 -21.70 -7.45 -2.55
C LEU A 68 -20.45 -6.56 -2.58
N GLU A 69 -20.53 -5.35 -2.06
CA GLU A 69 -19.42 -4.41 -1.96
C GLU A 69 -18.37 -4.91 -0.96
N GLU A 70 -18.77 -5.34 0.24
CA GLU A 70 -17.89 -5.94 1.24
C GLU A 70 -17.17 -7.20 0.71
N MET A 71 -17.86 -8.06 -0.04
CA MET A 71 -17.25 -9.24 -0.65
C MET A 71 -16.23 -8.86 -1.73
N GLN A 72 -16.49 -7.84 -2.53
CA GLN A 72 -15.56 -7.32 -3.53
C GLN A 72 -14.31 -6.73 -2.87
N GLU A 73 -14.48 -5.95 -1.80
CA GLU A 73 -13.37 -5.38 -1.04
C GLU A 73 -12.53 -6.47 -0.36
N ALA A 74 -13.17 -7.48 0.23
CA ALA A 74 -12.47 -8.62 0.83
C ALA A 74 -11.64 -9.39 -0.21
N ALA A 75 -12.18 -9.64 -1.40
CA ALA A 75 -11.44 -10.29 -2.48
C ALA A 75 -10.26 -9.44 -2.99
N ASN A 76 -10.43 -8.12 -3.13
CA ASN A 76 -9.35 -7.21 -3.47
C ASN A 76 -8.25 -7.19 -2.38
N ARG A 77 -8.64 -7.26 -1.11
CA ARG A 77 -7.72 -7.35 0.01
C ARG A 77 -6.89 -8.64 -0.03
N ILE A 78 -7.53 -9.79 -0.29
CA ILE A 78 -6.83 -11.07 -0.46
C ILE A 78 -5.80 -10.98 -1.60
N LYS A 79 -6.19 -10.41 -2.75
CA LYS A 79 -5.28 -10.22 -3.89
C LYS A 79 -4.05 -9.42 -3.49
N ARG A 80 -4.23 -8.29 -2.81
CA ARG A 80 -3.12 -7.44 -2.35
C ARG A 80 -2.19 -8.17 -1.38
N ILE A 81 -2.75 -8.90 -0.38
CA ILE A 81 -1.96 -9.69 0.57
C ILE A 81 -1.09 -10.71 -0.16
N VAL A 82 -1.65 -11.39 -1.15
CA VAL A 82 -0.92 -12.41 -1.91
C VAL A 82 0.16 -11.79 -2.79
N GLU A 83 -0.08 -10.62 -3.39
CA GLU A 83 0.92 -9.88 -4.16
C GLU A 83 2.09 -9.43 -3.26
N GLU A 84 1.82 -8.85 -2.10
CA GLU A 84 2.85 -8.45 -1.13
C GLU A 84 3.63 -9.68 -0.60
N LEU A 85 2.97 -10.81 -0.38
CA LEU A 85 3.61 -12.06 0.03
C LEU A 85 4.53 -12.62 -1.07
N LYS A 86 4.12 -12.52 -2.34
CA LYS A 86 4.96 -12.87 -3.49
C LYS A 86 6.20 -11.99 -3.57
N ASP A 87 6.04 -10.68 -3.39
CA ASP A 87 7.15 -9.73 -3.42
C ASP A 87 8.13 -9.96 -2.27
N PHE A 88 7.62 -10.28 -1.07
CA PHE A 88 8.45 -10.67 0.07
C PHE A 88 9.25 -11.96 -0.19
N ALA A 89 8.64 -12.93 -0.87
CA ALA A 89 9.28 -14.22 -1.16
C ALA A 89 10.21 -14.18 -2.37
N ARG A 90 10.06 -13.18 -3.22
CA ARG A 90 10.83 -13.00 -4.44
C ARG A 90 12.18 -12.38 -4.09
N GLN A 91 13.16 -13.24 -3.83
CA GLN A 91 14.56 -12.86 -3.95
C GLN A 91 14.85 -12.72 -5.45
N ASP A 92 14.57 -11.55 -6.02
CA ASP A 92 14.94 -11.30 -7.40
C ASP A 92 16.48 -11.31 -7.50
N THR A 93 16.98 -12.38 -8.11
CA THR A 93 18.38 -12.53 -8.52
C THR A 93 18.72 -11.65 -9.74
N SER A 94 17.77 -10.85 -10.24
CA SER A 94 18.00 -9.87 -11.28
C SER A 94 18.68 -8.62 -10.70
N THR A 95 19.94 -8.75 -10.32
CA THR A 95 20.82 -7.65 -9.91
C THR A 95 21.29 -6.83 -11.11
N THR A 96 20.38 -6.33 -11.91
CA THR A 96 20.75 -5.24 -12.83
C THR A 96 20.88 -3.99 -11.98
N THR A 97 22.09 -3.80 -11.48
CA THR A 97 22.45 -2.60 -10.73
C THR A 97 22.85 -1.54 -11.75
N GLU A 98 22.06 -0.48 -11.85
CA GLU A 98 22.29 0.63 -12.79
C GLU A 98 22.39 1.95 -12.03
N PRO A 99 22.96 3.00 -12.65
CA PRO A 99 22.91 4.34 -12.08
C PRO A 99 21.46 4.84 -12.02
N VAL A 100 20.99 5.17 -10.83
CA VAL A 100 19.61 5.61 -10.55
C VAL A 100 19.60 7.03 -10.01
N ASP A 101 18.75 7.87 -10.59
CA ASP A 101 18.42 9.21 -10.07
C ASP A 101 17.24 9.09 -9.10
N LEU A 102 17.49 9.33 -7.83
CA LEU A 102 16.47 9.24 -6.78
C LEU A 102 15.30 10.21 -7.00
N ASN A 103 15.56 11.42 -7.51
CA ASN A 103 14.49 12.37 -7.80
C ASN A 103 13.53 11.83 -8.87
N ASN A 104 14.04 11.16 -9.90
CA ASN A 104 13.22 10.58 -10.96
C ASN A 104 12.37 9.42 -10.41
N VAL A 105 12.95 8.58 -9.56
CA VAL A 105 12.25 7.48 -8.89
C VAL A 105 11.12 8.01 -8.01
N VAL A 106 11.39 9.01 -7.18
CA VAL A 106 10.37 9.61 -6.29
C VAL A 106 9.24 10.26 -7.09
N LYS A 107 9.55 10.96 -8.19
CA LYS A 107 8.54 11.53 -9.08
C LYS A 107 7.68 10.45 -9.75
N ALA A 108 8.26 9.31 -10.12
CA ALA A 108 7.52 8.17 -10.66
C ALA A 108 6.59 7.56 -9.61
N ALA A 109 7.09 7.32 -8.40
CA ALA A 109 6.30 6.84 -7.28
C ALA A 109 5.09 7.74 -6.97
N ILE A 110 5.29 9.08 -6.90
CA ILE A 110 4.20 10.03 -6.67
C ILE A 110 3.12 9.93 -7.75
N ARG A 111 3.51 9.82 -9.04
CA ARG A 111 2.54 9.64 -10.13
C ARG A 111 1.71 8.38 -10.00
N LEU A 112 2.30 7.27 -9.55
CA LEU A 112 1.60 6.01 -9.35
C LEU A 112 0.53 6.09 -8.26
N VAL A 113 0.77 6.89 -7.22
CA VAL A 113 -0.14 7.00 -6.06
C VAL A 113 -0.86 8.34 -5.99
N ASP A 114 -0.90 9.13 -7.09
CA ASP A 114 -1.49 10.47 -7.14
C ASP A 114 -2.95 10.48 -6.66
N SER A 115 -3.76 9.49 -7.05
CA SER A 115 -5.15 9.36 -6.60
C SER A 115 -5.25 9.15 -5.08
N SER A 116 -4.36 8.34 -4.51
CA SER A 116 -4.33 8.09 -3.06
C SER A 116 -3.92 9.34 -2.29
N ILE A 117 -2.93 10.09 -2.81
CA ILE A 117 -2.48 11.36 -2.22
C ILE A 117 -3.64 12.37 -2.22
N ARG A 118 -4.31 12.58 -3.36
CA ARG A 118 -5.43 13.52 -3.49
C ARG A 118 -6.63 13.16 -2.63
N SER A 119 -6.85 11.88 -2.40
CA SER A 119 -7.90 11.40 -1.50
C SER A 119 -7.55 11.62 -0.03
N ALA A 120 -6.26 11.52 0.33
CA ALA A 120 -5.79 11.58 1.70
C ALA A 120 -5.58 13.01 2.21
N THR A 121 -5.07 13.93 1.37
CA THR A 121 -4.73 15.28 1.81
C THR A 121 -4.91 16.35 0.74
N ARG A 122 -5.21 17.58 1.18
CA ARG A 122 -5.18 18.82 0.38
C ARG A 122 -3.81 19.50 0.42
N TYR A 123 -2.93 19.09 1.36
CA TYR A 123 -1.63 19.73 1.62
C TYR A 123 -0.49 18.77 1.34
N PHE A 124 -0.19 18.59 0.06
CA PHE A 124 0.90 17.76 -0.40
C PHE A 124 2.04 18.61 -0.96
N GLU A 125 3.23 18.50 -0.38
CA GLU A 125 4.40 19.29 -0.73
C GLU A 125 5.58 18.42 -1.15
N THR A 126 6.37 18.90 -2.11
CA THR A 126 7.61 18.23 -2.52
C THR A 126 8.77 19.21 -2.56
N CYS A 127 9.90 18.82 -1.99
CA CYS A 127 11.14 19.58 -2.02
C CYS A 127 12.29 18.69 -2.52
N TYR A 128 12.71 18.91 -3.75
CA TYR A 128 13.78 18.12 -4.37
C TYR A 128 15.10 18.87 -4.32
N SER A 129 16.17 18.20 -3.82
CA SER A 129 17.53 18.71 -3.99
C SER A 129 17.89 18.73 -5.49
N PRO A 130 18.36 19.87 -6.03
CA PRO A 130 18.54 20.04 -7.48
C PRO A 130 19.67 19.17 -8.07
N SER A 131 20.60 18.71 -7.27
CA SER A 131 21.80 17.98 -7.72
C SER A 131 22.12 16.83 -6.77
N LEU A 132 21.31 15.75 -6.90
CA LEU A 132 21.61 14.52 -6.17
C LEU A 132 22.66 13.69 -6.95
N PRO A 133 23.66 13.12 -6.27
CA PRO A 133 24.50 12.07 -6.85
C PRO A 133 23.63 10.87 -7.24
N MET A 134 24.09 10.15 -8.29
CA MET A 134 23.47 8.88 -8.67
C MET A 134 23.77 7.82 -7.61
N ILE A 135 22.85 6.91 -7.42
CA ILE A 135 23.01 5.70 -6.62
C ILE A 135 23.14 4.48 -7.54
N GLN A 136 23.75 3.40 -7.06
CA GLN A 136 23.74 2.11 -7.76
C GLN A 136 22.60 1.25 -7.23
N GLY A 137 21.69 0.83 -8.11
CA GLY A 137 20.57 0.03 -7.64
C GLY A 137 19.59 -0.35 -8.74
N ASN A 138 18.47 -0.88 -8.30
CA ASN A 138 17.32 -1.19 -9.14
C ASN A 138 16.24 -0.12 -8.93
N ALA A 139 15.99 0.69 -9.97
CA ALA A 139 15.05 1.81 -9.92
C ALA A 139 13.63 1.37 -9.51
N GLN A 140 13.14 0.23 -10.03
CA GLN A 140 11.80 -0.28 -9.72
C GLN A 140 11.67 -0.72 -8.25
N ARG A 141 12.73 -1.33 -7.69
CA ARG A 141 12.74 -1.73 -6.28
C ARG A 141 12.72 -0.51 -5.37
N ILE A 142 13.50 0.52 -5.69
CA ILE A 142 13.53 1.77 -4.92
C ILE A 142 12.19 2.52 -5.07
N GLU A 143 11.58 2.50 -6.26
CA GLU A 143 10.25 3.05 -6.50
C GLU A 143 9.19 2.34 -5.64
N GLN A 144 9.25 1.02 -5.53
CA GLN A 144 8.38 0.23 -4.65
C GLN A 144 8.48 0.68 -3.19
N VAL A 145 9.71 0.95 -2.69
CA VAL A 145 9.91 1.51 -1.35
C VAL A 145 9.24 2.89 -1.23
N ALA A 146 9.50 3.79 -2.18
CA ALA A 146 8.93 5.14 -2.15
C ALA A 146 7.39 5.11 -2.17
N VAL A 147 6.78 4.28 -3.04
CA VAL A 147 5.33 4.05 -3.10
C VAL A 147 4.78 3.60 -1.75
N ASN A 148 5.42 2.59 -1.13
CA ASN A 148 4.96 2.08 0.16
C ASN A 148 5.04 3.12 1.27
N LEU A 149 6.12 3.91 1.34
CA LEU A 149 6.26 4.97 2.33
C LEU A 149 5.19 6.06 2.15
N ILE A 150 4.91 6.47 0.91
CA ILE A 150 3.89 7.48 0.60
C ILE A 150 2.49 6.96 0.95
N LEU A 151 2.15 5.71 0.61
CA LEU A 151 0.87 5.11 0.97
C LEU A 151 0.69 4.98 2.48
N ASN A 152 1.74 4.63 3.22
CA ASN A 152 1.71 4.60 4.67
C ASN A 152 1.43 5.98 5.27
N ALA A 153 2.04 7.04 4.73
CA ALA A 153 1.77 8.42 5.10
C ALA A 153 0.31 8.81 4.82
N CYS A 154 -0.22 8.49 3.62
CA CYS A 154 -1.63 8.73 3.28
C CYS A 154 -2.60 8.04 4.26
N GLN A 155 -2.29 6.80 4.65
CA GLN A 155 -3.13 5.99 5.55
C GLN A 155 -3.01 6.38 7.02
N SER A 156 -2.03 7.20 7.39
CA SER A 156 -1.82 7.65 8.77
C SER A 156 -2.59 8.93 9.10
N LEU A 157 -3.04 9.67 8.09
CA LEU A 157 -3.75 10.92 8.28
C LEU A 157 -5.14 10.69 8.85
N PRO A 158 -5.56 11.47 9.88
CA PRO A 158 -6.90 11.37 10.44
C PRO A 158 -7.97 11.99 9.53
N ASP A 159 -7.59 13.00 8.72
CA ASP A 159 -8.44 13.69 7.76
C ASP A 159 -7.61 14.40 6.66
N SER A 160 -8.26 15.07 5.71
CA SER A 160 -7.64 15.72 4.57
C SER A 160 -6.98 17.08 4.87
N GLU A 161 -7.08 17.58 6.08
CA GLU A 161 -6.50 18.89 6.49
C GLU A 161 -5.06 18.74 7.03
N HIS A 162 -4.55 17.51 7.12
CA HIS A 162 -3.19 17.21 7.56
C HIS A 162 -2.24 17.06 6.37
N ARG A 163 -0.98 17.48 6.57
CA ARG A 163 0.03 17.58 5.52
C ARG A 163 0.80 16.29 5.31
N ILE A 164 1.22 16.07 4.04
CA ILE A 164 2.29 15.15 3.67
C ILE A 164 3.36 15.94 2.93
N SER A 165 4.63 15.76 3.32
CA SER A 165 5.76 16.35 2.62
C SER A 165 6.80 15.30 2.22
N ILE A 166 7.36 15.46 1.02
CA ILE A 166 8.41 14.60 0.48
C ILE A 166 9.63 15.45 0.20
N THR A 167 10.76 15.07 0.78
CA THR A 167 12.01 15.82 0.62
C THR A 167 13.14 14.89 0.20
N THR A 168 13.93 15.29 -0.78
CA THR A 168 15.17 14.59 -1.14
C THR A 168 16.37 15.45 -0.76
N LEU A 169 17.41 14.84 -0.18
CA LEU A 169 18.59 15.49 0.34
C LEU A 169 19.86 14.73 -0.05
N TYR A 170 20.98 15.44 -0.11
CA TYR A 170 22.32 14.85 -0.19
C TYR A 170 23.08 15.11 1.11
N ASP A 171 23.47 14.04 1.77
CA ASP A 171 24.35 14.08 2.93
C ASP A 171 25.81 13.95 2.45
N GLN A 172 26.53 15.08 2.43
CA GLN A 172 27.93 15.14 1.97
C GLN A 172 28.89 14.42 2.91
N GLU A 173 28.58 14.36 4.21
CA GLU A 173 29.45 13.72 5.21
C GLU A 173 29.41 12.20 5.07
N LYS A 174 28.23 11.65 4.81
CA LYS A 174 28.01 10.22 4.65
C LYS A 174 28.10 9.74 3.19
N ASP A 175 28.28 10.67 2.23
CA ASP A 175 28.23 10.39 0.79
C ASP A 175 26.98 9.55 0.43
N SER A 176 25.82 10.04 0.85
CA SER A 176 24.54 9.34 0.70
C SER A 176 23.42 10.28 0.29
N VAL A 177 22.46 9.76 -0.47
CA VAL A 177 21.21 10.45 -0.76
C VAL A 177 20.10 9.97 0.17
N MET A 178 19.19 10.86 0.48
CA MET A 178 18.09 10.60 1.42
C MET A 178 16.76 11.00 0.81
N LEU A 179 15.75 10.14 0.99
CA LEU A 179 14.34 10.45 0.80
C LEU A 179 13.68 10.52 2.18
N LYS A 180 13.10 11.66 2.51
CA LYS A 180 12.24 11.82 3.70
C LYS A 180 10.80 11.93 3.26
N VAL A 181 9.94 11.10 3.86
CA VAL A 181 8.49 11.19 3.78
C VAL A 181 8.00 11.56 5.17
N SER A 182 7.35 12.72 5.29
CA SER A 182 6.82 13.22 6.57
C SER A 182 5.31 13.39 6.44
N ASP A 183 4.57 12.91 7.43
CA ASP A 183 3.14 13.08 7.58
C ASP A 183 2.79 13.71 8.93
N GLU A 184 1.68 14.43 8.98
CA GLU A 184 1.06 14.97 10.20
C GLU A 184 -0.05 14.00 10.68
N GLY A 185 0.20 12.70 10.58
CA GLY A 185 -0.75 11.65 10.93
C GLY A 185 -0.84 11.36 12.42
N ILE A 186 -1.49 10.25 12.74
CA ILE A 186 -1.71 9.80 14.13
C ILE A 186 -0.41 9.45 14.89
N GLY A 187 0.72 9.37 14.17
CA GLY A 187 1.99 8.96 14.72
C GLY A 187 2.05 7.49 15.16
N ILE A 188 3.18 7.10 15.71
CA ILE A 188 3.49 5.72 16.11
C ILE A 188 3.95 5.72 17.57
N SER A 189 3.42 4.81 18.37
CA SER A 189 3.86 4.71 19.76
C SER A 189 5.31 4.19 19.84
N PRO A 190 6.13 4.69 20.80
CA PRO A 190 7.55 4.32 20.89
C PRO A 190 7.79 2.81 21.03
N GLU A 191 6.87 2.09 21.65
CA GLU A 191 6.93 0.63 21.79
C GLU A 191 6.81 -0.12 20.46
N ASN A 192 6.15 0.46 19.45
CA ASN A 192 5.93 -0.13 18.15
C ASN A 192 7.07 0.16 17.16
N ILE A 193 7.85 1.23 17.36
CA ILE A 193 8.92 1.65 16.44
C ILE A 193 9.93 0.53 16.18
N PRO A 194 10.43 -0.23 17.17
CA PRO A 194 11.37 -1.32 16.93
C PRO A 194 10.82 -2.47 16.09
N HIS A 195 9.50 -2.60 16.01
CA HIS A 195 8.79 -3.71 15.34
C HIS A 195 8.27 -3.35 13.94
N LEU A 196 8.37 -2.09 13.52
CA LEU A 196 7.79 -1.61 12.25
C LEU A 196 8.27 -2.39 11.02
N THR A 197 9.49 -2.92 11.07
CA THR A 197 10.08 -3.72 9.97
C THR A 197 9.97 -5.23 10.18
N ASP A 198 9.35 -5.67 11.28
CA ASP A 198 9.08 -7.09 11.50
C ASP A 198 7.99 -7.57 10.53
N PRO A 199 8.17 -8.72 9.85
CA PRO A 199 7.15 -9.26 8.96
C PRO A 199 5.83 -9.50 9.71
N PHE A 200 4.71 -9.12 9.07
CA PHE A 200 3.34 -9.23 9.59
C PHE A 200 3.01 -8.33 10.80
N PHE A 201 3.93 -7.47 11.21
CA PHE A 201 3.64 -6.47 12.24
C PHE A 201 2.82 -5.32 11.64
N THR A 202 1.65 -5.04 12.21
CA THR A 202 0.79 -3.92 11.80
C THR A 202 -0.14 -3.51 12.92
N THR A 203 -0.28 -2.22 13.13
CA THR A 203 -1.32 -1.59 13.97
C THR A 203 -2.62 -1.35 13.21
N LYS A 204 -2.60 -1.54 11.87
CA LYS A 204 -3.72 -1.29 10.94
C LYS A 204 -4.41 -2.58 10.47
N ARG A 205 -4.46 -3.61 11.30
CA ARG A 205 -5.01 -4.93 10.91
C ARG A 205 -6.48 -4.87 10.52
N GLU A 206 -7.27 -4.08 11.24
CA GLU A 206 -8.70 -3.90 10.97
C GLU A 206 -8.97 -3.13 9.67
N THR A 207 -8.10 -2.19 9.31
CA THR A 207 -8.21 -1.40 8.08
C THR A 207 -7.48 -2.02 6.89
N GLY A 208 -7.03 -3.28 7.01
CA GLY A 208 -6.47 -4.03 5.90
C GLY A 208 -4.96 -4.02 5.75
N GLY A 209 -4.23 -3.50 6.74
CA GLY A 209 -2.77 -3.58 6.75
C GLY A 209 -2.27 -5.03 6.85
N THR A 210 -1.34 -5.41 6.00
CA THR A 210 -0.76 -6.77 5.94
C THR A 210 0.45 -6.93 6.86
N GLY A 211 1.12 -5.80 7.17
CA GLY A 211 2.39 -5.80 7.91
C GLY A 211 3.59 -6.29 7.09
N LEU A 212 3.46 -6.42 5.76
CA LEU A 212 4.56 -6.82 4.88
C LEU A 212 5.24 -5.65 4.20
N GLY A 213 4.55 -4.53 3.97
CA GLY A 213 5.08 -3.42 3.22
C GLY A 213 6.41 -2.87 3.76
N LEU A 214 6.49 -2.55 5.06
CA LEU A 214 7.72 -2.02 5.65
C LEU A 214 8.83 -3.06 5.77
N SER A 215 8.51 -4.34 5.99
CA SER A 215 9.52 -5.42 6.02
C SER A 215 10.13 -5.65 4.63
N VAL A 216 9.31 -5.61 3.56
CA VAL A 216 9.79 -5.64 2.17
C VAL A 216 10.66 -4.41 1.88
N SER A 217 10.20 -3.22 2.29
CA SER A 217 10.96 -1.97 2.11
C SER A 217 12.33 -2.05 2.80
N ALA A 218 12.38 -2.54 4.03
CA ALA A 218 13.63 -2.69 4.77
C ALA A 218 14.59 -3.69 4.10
N SER A 219 14.06 -4.79 3.54
CA SER A 219 14.85 -5.76 2.76
C SER A 219 15.45 -5.11 1.52
N ILE A 220 14.64 -4.41 0.73
CA ILE A 220 15.08 -3.71 -0.48
C ILE A 220 16.16 -2.69 -0.13
N VAL A 221 15.94 -1.88 0.89
CA VAL A 221 16.88 -0.84 1.33
C VAL A 221 18.22 -1.46 1.77
N LYS A 222 18.17 -2.56 2.51
CA LYS A 222 19.36 -3.30 2.94
C LYS A 222 20.14 -3.90 1.76
N GLU A 223 19.44 -4.43 0.75
CA GLU A 223 20.05 -4.94 -0.49
C GLU A 223 20.82 -3.85 -1.25
N HIS A 224 20.37 -2.58 -1.14
CA HIS A 224 21.03 -1.41 -1.70
C HIS A 224 22.07 -0.77 -0.77
N GLY A 225 22.41 -1.42 0.35
CA GLY A 225 23.39 -0.91 1.33
C GLY A 225 22.92 0.32 2.10
N GLY A 226 21.62 0.59 2.12
CA GLY A 226 21.02 1.74 2.78
C GLY A 226 20.47 1.44 4.17
N SER A 227 19.80 2.45 4.76
CA SER A 227 19.07 2.36 6.02
C SER A 227 17.66 2.98 5.90
N LEU A 228 16.75 2.51 6.74
CA LEU A 228 15.42 3.05 6.94
C LEU A 228 15.27 3.45 8.40
N GLU A 229 15.00 4.71 8.65
CA GLU A 229 14.90 5.28 9.99
C GLU A 229 13.50 5.89 10.19
N PHE A 230 12.98 5.79 11.42
CA PHE A 230 11.65 6.28 11.79
C PHE A 230 11.78 7.23 12.96
N ASP A 231 11.20 8.42 12.82
CA ASP A 231 11.04 9.42 13.88
C ASP A 231 9.55 9.75 13.99
N SER A 232 8.94 9.44 15.12
CA SER A 232 7.48 9.53 15.26
C SER A 232 7.07 9.73 16.70
N GLU A 233 6.06 10.61 16.88
CA GLU A 233 5.38 10.85 18.13
C GLU A 233 3.86 10.68 17.96
N PRO A 234 3.18 9.97 18.88
CA PRO A 234 1.71 9.86 18.86
C PRO A 234 1.03 11.23 18.81
N GLY A 235 0.14 11.42 17.85
CA GLY A 235 -0.62 12.66 17.66
C GLY A 235 0.14 13.79 16.95
N THR A 236 1.42 13.60 16.58
CA THR A 236 2.24 14.61 15.90
C THR A 236 2.53 14.23 14.44
N GLY A 237 2.64 12.93 14.17
CA GLY A 237 2.93 12.39 12.84
C GLY A 237 4.19 11.53 12.80
N THR A 238 4.65 11.24 11.59
CA THR A 238 5.81 10.38 11.36
C THR A 238 6.73 10.96 10.30
N ILE A 239 8.03 10.85 10.52
CA ILE A 239 9.07 11.06 9.50
C ILE A 239 9.75 9.72 9.25
N VAL A 240 9.71 9.27 8.00
CA VAL A 240 10.46 8.10 7.55
C VAL A 240 11.59 8.56 6.64
N ALA A 241 12.84 8.22 6.99
CA ALA A 241 14.02 8.55 6.23
C ALA A 241 14.62 7.29 5.59
N LEU A 242 14.59 7.22 4.27
CA LEU A 242 15.30 6.25 3.45
C LEU A 242 16.66 6.86 3.07
N THR A 243 17.76 6.21 3.45
CA THR A 243 19.14 6.64 3.10
C THR A 243 19.78 5.59 2.20
N LEU A 244 20.39 6.02 1.09
CA LEU A 244 21.07 5.14 0.14
C LEU A 244 22.46 5.68 -0.17
N PRO A 245 23.51 4.81 -0.23
CA PRO A 245 24.88 5.25 -0.53
C PRO A 245 24.99 5.71 -1.98
N CYS A 246 25.78 6.76 -2.21
CA CYS A 246 26.07 7.24 -3.55
C CYS A 246 26.95 6.24 -4.32
N CYS A 247 26.85 6.29 -5.65
CA CYS A 247 27.79 5.58 -6.50
C CYS A 247 29.20 6.14 -6.27
N ARG A 248 30.14 5.33 -5.78
CA ARG A 248 31.55 5.75 -5.69
C ARG A 248 32.03 6.12 -7.10
N ARG A 249 32.43 7.37 -7.29
CA ARG A 249 33.19 7.75 -8.48
C ARG A 249 34.51 6.97 -8.46
N THR A 250 34.61 5.94 -9.30
CA THR A 250 35.91 5.32 -9.65
C THR A 250 36.70 6.28 -10.51
#